data_c44a7dbab7ca52fc51ed9bc0a86b1434
#
_entry.id   c44a7dbab7ca52fc51ed9bc0a86b1434
#
_cell.length_a   1.000
_cell.length_b   1.000
_cell.length_c   1.000
_cell.angle_alpha   90.00
_cell.angle_beta   90.00
_cell.angle_gamma   90.00
#
_symmetry.space_group_name_H-M   'P 1'
#
loop_
_entity.id
_entity.type
_entity.pdbx_description
1 polymer ?
#
loop_
_entity_poly.entity_id
_entity_poly.type
_entity_poly.pdbx_seq_one_letter_code
_entity_poly.pdbx_strand_id
1 'polypeptide(L)'
;MKSTFRTMAIAACFALVSLTSCYFPGSDQYKIKSATKEYVKSQLGEGEKFHYGYLERKCGRNVDGKFCKYAEVHYEVINASGEISEKMLFLLMSEHCDSVLDISEERDKEWTNKETLSSEEIKAIIESALKDKL
;
A
#
# COMPACT_ATOMS: atom_id res chain seq x y z
N MET A 1 -14.55 -17.70 7.38
CA MET A 1 -14.09 -17.25 7.48
C MET A 1 -13.77 -17.15 7.39
N LYS A 2 -13.88 -17.46 7.20
CA LYS A 2 -13.51 -17.15 7.20
C LYS A 2 -13.07 -17.37 6.80
N SER A 3 -13.37 -17.95 6.72
CA SER A 3 -12.82 -17.86 6.42
C SER A 3 -12.61 -18.19 5.77
N THR A 4 -12.90 -18.62 5.59
CA THR A 4 -12.55 -18.58 5.17
C THR A 4 -12.31 -18.79 4.64
N PHE A 5 -12.46 -19.12 4.44
CA PHE A 5 -12.02 -18.93 4.08
C PHE A 5 -11.51 -19.27 4.06
N ARG A 6 -11.49 -19.71 4.22
CA ARG A 6 -10.88 -19.67 4.34
C ARG A 6 -10.25 -20.21 4.14
N THR A 7 -10.50 -20.76 4.14
CA THR A 7 -9.87 -20.99 3.98
C THR A 7 -9.68 -21.44 3.39
N MET A 8 -9.65 -21.80 2.99
CA MET A 8 -9.39 -21.91 2.45
C MET A 8 -8.87 -22.09 2.20
N ALA A 9 -8.59 -22.56 1.96
CA ALA A 9 -7.99 -22.48 1.80
C ALA A 9 -7.28 -22.78 1.85
N ILE A 10 -7.11 -23.13 1.79
CA ILE A 10 -6.03 -23.18 1.79
C ILE A 10 -5.46 -23.94 1.12
N ALA A 11 -5.85 -24.55 0.84
CA ALA A 11 -5.08 -25.35 0.34
C ALA A 11 -4.80 -25.15 -0.83
N ALA A 12 -5.40 -25.47 -1.50
CA ALA A 12 -5.05 -25.18 -2.64
C ALA A 12 -4.19 -24.37 -2.69
N CYS A 13 -3.48 -24.46 -2.82
CA CYS A 13 -2.80 -23.52 -2.67
C CYS A 13 -1.75 -23.49 -3.51
N PHE A 14 -1.71 -24.17 -4.58
CA PHE A 14 -0.44 -24.15 -4.98
C PHE A 14 -0.18 -23.50 -6.25
N ALA A 15 -1.00 -23.53 -7.09
CA ALA A 15 -0.92 -22.62 -8.17
C ALA A 15 -0.96 -21.25 -7.61
N LEU A 16 -1.36 -21.21 -6.41
CA LEU A 16 -1.43 -19.99 -5.74
C LEU A 16 -0.12 -19.58 -5.16
N VAL A 17 0.84 -20.43 -5.14
CA VAL A 17 2.12 -20.10 -4.53
C VAL A 17 2.72 -18.84 -5.16
N SER A 18 2.68 -18.74 -6.48
CA SER A 18 3.26 -17.57 -7.11
C SER A 18 2.51 -16.28 -6.77
N LEU A 19 1.19 -16.39 -6.58
CA LEU A 19 0.41 -15.24 -6.22
C LEU A 19 0.65 -14.85 -4.77
N THR A 20 0.76 -15.82 -3.90
CA THR A 20 0.96 -15.53 -2.50
C THR A 20 2.35 -14.99 -2.22
N SER A 21 3.31 -15.21 -3.10
CA SER A 21 4.64 -14.67 -2.88
C SER A 21 4.64 -13.15 -2.81
N CYS A 22 3.65 -12.50 -3.41
CA CYS A 22 3.53 -11.04 -3.35
C CYS A 22 3.11 -10.55 -1.97
N TYR A 23 2.67 -11.46 -1.10
CA TYR A 23 2.15 -11.09 0.21
C TYR A 23 2.93 -11.70 1.36
N PHE A 24 4.20 -12.01 1.14
CA PHE A 24 5.05 -12.42 2.23
C PHE A 24 5.14 -11.30 3.26
N PRO A 25 5.20 -11.63 4.55
CA PRO A 25 5.25 -10.61 5.60
C PRO A 25 6.35 -9.58 5.45
N GLY A 26 7.44 -9.93 4.79
CA GLY A 26 8.53 -8.98 4.58
C GLY A 26 8.44 -8.18 3.30
N SER A 27 7.44 -8.43 2.45
CA SER A 27 7.33 -7.72 1.18
C SER A 27 6.69 -6.36 1.36
N ASP A 28 7.00 -5.46 0.42
CA ASP A 28 6.41 -4.12 0.44
C ASP A 28 4.89 -4.20 0.31
N GLN A 29 4.39 -5.09 -0.54
CA GLN A 29 2.95 -5.24 -0.72
C GLN A 29 2.27 -5.64 0.58
N TYR A 30 2.86 -6.56 1.32
CA TYR A 30 2.29 -6.98 2.58
C TYR A 30 2.29 -5.82 3.58
N LYS A 31 3.39 -5.09 3.66
CA LYS A 31 3.50 -3.98 4.59
C LYS A 31 2.52 -2.86 4.25
N ILE A 32 2.35 -2.57 2.98
CA ILE A 32 1.39 -1.57 2.52
C ILE A 32 -0.04 -2.01 2.85
N LYS A 33 -0.34 -3.28 2.60
CA LYS A 33 -1.67 -3.82 2.90
C LYS A 33 -1.95 -3.73 4.40
N SER A 34 -0.98 -4.09 5.22
CA SER A 34 -1.14 -4.04 6.68
C SER A 34 -1.35 -2.61 7.16
N ALA A 35 -0.60 -1.67 6.61
CA ALA A 35 -0.73 -0.26 6.98
C ALA A 35 -2.11 0.26 6.58
N THR A 36 -2.57 -0.09 5.38
CA THR A 36 -3.89 0.30 4.91
C THR A 36 -4.98 -0.24 5.83
N LYS A 37 -4.89 -1.52 6.14
CA LYS A 37 -5.87 -2.18 6.99
C LYS A 37 -5.93 -1.52 8.37
N GLU A 38 -4.77 -1.26 8.94
CA GLU A 38 -4.70 -0.66 10.27
C GLU A 38 -5.31 0.74 10.29
N TYR A 39 -4.95 1.55 9.29
CA TYR A 39 -5.47 2.91 9.21
C TYR A 39 -6.99 2.91 9.01
N VAL A 40 -7.48 2.15 8.03
CA VAL A 40 -8.90 2.17 7.70
C VAL A 40 -9.73 1.63 8.86
N LYS A 41 -9.25 0.57 9.50
CA LYS A 41 -9.98 0.01 10.64
C LYS A 41 -10.11 1.00 11.78
N SER A 42 -9.14 1.88 11.95
CA SER A 42 -9.22 2.90 12.98
C SER A 42 -10.27 3.98 12.67
N GLN A 43 -10.71 4.06 11.40
CA GLN A 43 -11.67 5.05 10.96
C GLN A 43 -13.08 4.50 10.79
N LEU A 44 -13.26 3.18 10.87
CA LEU A 44 -14.56 2.57 10.63
C LEU A 44 -15.55 2.94 11.71
N GLY A 45 -16.80 3.19 11.27
CA GLY A 45 -17.91 3.38 12.19
C GLY A 45 -18.56 2.06 12.55
N GLU A 46 -19.59 2.16 13.37
CA GLU A 46 -20.30 0.97 13.81
C GLU A 46 -20.97 0.26 12.65
N GLY A 47 -20.78 -1.04 12.55
CA GLY A 47 -21.38 -1.83 11.50
C GLY A 47 -20.65 -1.77 10.18
N GLU A 48 -19.61 -0.97 10.07
CA GLU A 48 -18.83 -0.88 8.85
C GLU A 48 -17.74 -1.95 8.81
N LYS A 49 -17.46 -2.43 7.61
CA LYS A 49 -16.43 -3.45 7.40
C LYS A 49 -15.46 -3.01 6.32
N PHE A 50 -14.21 -3.35 6.53
CA PHE A 50 -13.15 -3.06 5.57
C PHE A 50 -12.90 -4.28 4.69
N HIS A 51 -12.74 -4.03 3.39
CA HIS A 51 -12.34 -5.05 2.45
C HIS A 51 -11.22 -4.51 1.59
N TYR A 52 -10.05 -5.14 1.67
CA TYR A 52 -8.89 -4.71 0.90
C TYR A 52 -9.12 -5.01 -0.57
N GLY A 53 -8.83 -4.05 -1.42
CA GLY A 53 -8.92 -4.24 -2.85
C GLY A 53 -7.57 -4.66 -3.43
N TYR A 54 -6.82 -3.67 -3.91
CA TYR A 54 -5.55 -3.98 -4.54
C TYR A 54 -4.64 -2.75 -4.51
N LEU A 55 -3.35 -3.02 -4.66
CA LEU A 55 -2.34 -1.98 -4.78
C LEU A 55 -2.27 -1.58 -6.25
N GLU A 56 -2.70 -0.37 -6.56
CA GLU A 56 -2.69 0.09 -7.95
C GLU A 56 -1.30 0.55 -8.36
N ARG A 57 -0.56 1.18 -7.46
CA ARG A 57 0.69 1.79 -7.83
C ARG A 57 1.64 1.83 -6.63
N LYS A 58 2.88 1.49 -6.89
CA LYS A 58 3.94 1.64 -5.90
C LYS A 58 5.17 2.16 -6.64
N CYS A 59 5.71 3.29 -6.21
CA CYS A 59 6.89 3.84 -6.85
C CYS A 59 7.72 4.60 -5.85
N GLY A 60 8.96 4.90 -6.24
CA GLY A 60 9.83 5.70 -5.41
C GLY A 60 9.46 7.16 -5.49
N ARG A 61 9.69 7.87 -4.40
CA ARG A 61 9.51 9.32 -4.33
C ARG A 61 10.67 9.91 -3.56
N ASN A 62 11.09 11.08 -3.97
CA ASN A 62 12.03 11.86 -3.19
C ASN A 62 11.24 12.97 -2.51
N VAL A 63 11.16 12.92 -1.20
CA VAL A 63 10.41 13.92 -0.43
C VAL A 63 11.35 14.52 0.59
N ASP A 64 11.57 15.84 0.46
CA ASP A 64 12.47 16.58 1.36
C ASP A 64 13.86 15.95 1.43
N GLY A 65 14.36 15.50 0.29
CA GLY A 65 15.70 14.94 0.21
C GLY A 65 15.82 13.50 0.65
N LYS A 66 14.70 12.86 0.98
CA LYS A 66 14.72 11.45 1.41
C LYS A 66 13.98 10.59 0.41
N PHE A 67 14.52 9.41 0.15
CA PHE A 67 13.87 8.45 -0.71
C PHE A 67 12.79 7.70 0.05
N CYS A 68 11.60 7.71 -0.49
CA CYS A 68 10.43 7.10 0.14
C CYS A 68 9.71 6.24 -0.88
N LYS A 69 8.75 5.45 -0.41
CA LYS A 69 7.85 4.71 -1.31
C LYS A 69 6.47 5.34 -1.25
N TYR A 70 5.89 5.51 -2.41
CA TYR A 70 4.54 6.03 -2.57
C TYR A 70 3.64 4.90 -3.02
N ALA A 71 2.47 4.77 -2.41
CA ALA A 71 1.53 3.72 -2.76
C ALA A 71 0.13 4.27 -2.93
N GLU A 72 -0.58 3.74 -3.93
CA GLU A 72 -2.00 4.03 -4.16
C GLU A 72 -2.75 2.72 -4.01
N VAL A 73 -3.66 2.69 -3.06
CA VAL A 73 -4.36 1.47 -2.70
C VAL A 73 -5.86 1.66 -2.87
N HIS A 74 -6.51 0.67 -3.48
CA HIS A 74 -7.97 0.62 -3.59
C HIS A 74 -8.53 -0.28 -2.51
N TYR A 75 -9.58 0.16 -1.88
CA TYR A 75 -10.27 -0.65 -0.87
C TYR A 75 -11.75 -0.32 -0.86
N GLU A 76 -12.51 -1.10 -0.12
CA GLU A 76 -13.94 -0.92 -0.01
C GLU A 76 -14.33 -0.85 1.46
N VAL A 77 -15.36 -0.06 1.73
CA VAL A 77 -16.01 -0.04 3.03
C VAL A 77 -17.46 -0.45 2.81
N ILE A 78 -17.92 -1.43 3.56
CA ILE A 78 -19.27 -1.93 3.47
C ILE A 78 -19.99 -1.46 4.72
N ASN A 79 -21.08 -0.69 4.54
CA ASN A 79 -21.79 -0.16 5.71
C ASN A 79 -22.75 -1.19 6.27
N ALA A 80 -23.44 -0.83 7.37
CA ALA A 80 -24.34 -1.74 8.06
C ALA A 80 -25.49 -2.18 7.16
N SER A 81 -25.85 -1.39 6.16
CA SER A 81 -26.92 -1.72 5.22
C SER A 81 -26.45 -2.60 4.06
N GLY A 82 -25.15 -2.88 4.00
CA GLY A 82 -24.59 -3.68 2.92
C GLY A 82 -24.18 -2.86 1.71
N GLU A 83 -24.25 -1.55 1.77
CA GLU A 83 -23.81 -0.71 0.67
C GLU A 83 -22.30 -0.64 0.62
N ILE A 84 -21.75 -0.72 -0.58
CA ILE A 84 -20.30 -0.75 -0.79
C ILE A 84 -19.84 0.60 -1.30
N SER A 85 -18.84 1.16 -0.63
CA SER A 85 -18.18 2.38 -1.07
C SER A 85 -16.76 2.05 -1.48
N GLU A 86 -16.41 2.36 -2.73
CA GLU A 86 -15.05 2.16 -3.22
C GLU A 86 -14.24 3.39 -2.90
N LYS A 87 -13.06 3.18 -2.34
CA LYS A 87 -12.21 4.27 -1.88
C LYS A 87 -10.76 4.03 -2.25
N MET A 88 -9.99 5.10 -2.21
CA MET A 88 -8.54 5.02 -2.41
C MET A 88 -7.83 5.61 -1.21
N LEU A 89 -6.65 5.09 -0.95
CA LEU A 89 -5.79 5.60 0.08
C LEU A 89 -4.40 5.81 -0.52
N PHE A 90 -3.80 6.94 -0.17
CA PHE A 90 -2.48 7.31 -0.65
C PHE A 90 -1.54 7.28 0.55
N LEU A 91 -0.48 6.47 0.44
CA LEU A 91 0.46 6.31 1.54
C LEU A 91 1.85 6.72 1.13
N LEU A 92 2.51 7.45 2.00
CA LEU A 92 3.94 7.71 1.88
C LEU A 92 4.62 6.88 2.94
N MET A 93 5.48 5.96 2.49
CA MET A 93 6.14 4.99 3.36
C MET A 93 7.63 5.23 3.36
N SER A 94 8.30 4.75 4.38
CA SER A 94 9.76 4.77 4.41
C SER A 94 10.29 3.90 3.26
N GLU A 95 11.59 4.01 3.00
CA GLU A 95 12.22 3.36 1.84
C GLU A 95 11.91 1.87 1.75
N HIS A 96 11.86 1.19 2.88
CA HIS A 96 11.58 -0.25 2.91
C HIS A 96 10.18 -0.55 3.42
N CYS A 97 9.32 0.45 3.41
CA CYS A 97 7.92 0.34 3.86
C CYS A 97 7.77 -0.12 5.31
N ASP A 98 8.78 0.13 6.12
CA ASP A 98 8.73 -0.28 7.52
C ASP A 98 7.93 0.68 8.39
N SER A 99 7.74 1.90 7.94
CA SER A 99 6.94 2.87 8.69
C SER A 99 6.15 3.75 7.73
N VAL A 100 5.00 4.22 8.21
CA VAL A 100 4.15 5.13 7.45
C VAL A 100 4.57 6.54 7.80
N LEU A 101 4.91 7.32 6.79
CA LEU A 101 5.35 8.70 6.98
C LEU A 101 4.19 9.68 6.86
N ASP A 102 3.26 9.41 5.97
CA ASP A 102 2.08 10.25 5.81
C ASP A 102 0.99 9.45 5.10
N ILE A 103 -0.26 9.85 5.29
CA ILE A 103 -1.41 9.21 4.65
C ILE A 103 -2.35 10.31 4.20
N SER A 104 -2.97 10.12 3.03
CA SER A 104 -4.01 11.00 2.55
C SER A 104 -5.12 10.18 1.93
N GLU A 105 -6.36 10.64 2.12
CA GLU A 105 -7.51 10.03 1.44
C GLU A 105 -7.82 10.76 0.14
N GLU A 106 -7.12 11.84 -0.14
CA GLU A 106 -7.33 12.63 -1.36
C GLU A 106 -5.98 13.01 -1.95
N ARG A 107 -5.99 13.34 -3.23
CA ARG A 107 -4.77 13.77 -3.92
C ARG A 107 -4.52 15.26 -3.66
N ASP A 108 -4.38 15.62 -2.41
CA ASP A 108 -4.18 17.01 -2.03
C ASP A 108 -2.77 17.29 -1.50
N LYS A 109 -1.96 16.27 -1.35
CA LYS A 109 -0.59 16.42 -0.88
C LYS A 109 0.36 16.54 -2.05
N GLU A 110 1.44 17.28 -1.86
CA GLU A 110 2.44 17.43 -2.91
C GLU A 110 2.95 16.06 -3.37
N TRP A 111 3.21 15.17 -2.42
CA TRP A 111 3.73 13.85 -2.76
C TRP A 111 2.71 12.95 -3.45
N THR A 112 1.42 13.21 -3.33
CA THR A 112 0.41 12.42 -4.03
C THR A 112 0.28 12.84 -5.49
N ASN A 113 0.60 14.10 -5.79
CA ASN A 113 0.39 14.65 -7.12
C ASN A 113 1.55 14.45 -8.08
N LYS A 114 2.69 13.99 -7.59
CA LYS A 114 3.84 13.71 -8.44
C LYS A 114 3.65 12.37 -9.12
N GLU A 115 3.16 12.39 -10.34
CA GLU A 115 2.91 11.15 -11.05
C GLU A 115 4.18 10.53 -11.63
N THR A 116 5.17 11.36 -11.94
CA THR A 116 6.45 10.86 -12.43
C THR A 116 7.56 11.60 -11.72
N LEU A 117 8.68 10.91 -11.56
CA LEU A 117 9.86 11.54 -11.00
C LEU A 117 10.49 12.45 -12.05
N SER A 118 10.98 13.59 -11.61
CA SER A 118 11.72 14.48 -12.50
C SER A 118 13.07 13.83 -12.85
N SER A 119 13.70 14.33 -13.91
CA SER A 119 15.02 13.82 -14.29
C SER A 119 16.03 13.97 -13.16
N GLU A 120 15.94 15.06 -12.42
CA GLU A 120 16.85 15.29 -11.30
C GLU A 120 16.59 14.33 -10.15
N GLU A 121 15.33 14.03 -9.90
CA GLU A 121 14.97 13.07 -8.86
C GLU A 121 15.48 11.67 -9.22
N ILE A 122 15.30 11.29 -10.47
CA ILE A 122 15.79 9.99 -10.95
C ILE A 122 17.31 9.92 -10.80
N LYS A 123 18.00 10.98 -11.19
CA LYS A 123 19.44 11.03 -11.08
C LYS A 123 19.90 10.90 -9.63
N ALA A 124 19.23 11.60 -8.72
CA ALA A 124 19.56 11.53 -7.31
C ALA A 124 19.37 10.12 -6.75
N ILE A 125 18.32 9.44 -7.16
CA ILE A 125 18.07 8.07 -6.74
C ILE A 125 19.15 7.13 -7.24
N ILE A 126 19.53 7.28 -8.51
CA ILE A 126 20.58 6.46 -9.10
C ILE A 126 21.92 6.68 -8.39
N GLU A 127 22.27 7.94 -8.13
CA GLU A 127 23.52 8.25 -7.44
C GLU A 127 23.53 7.65 -6.03
N SER A 128 22.41 7.73 -5.32
CA SER A 128 22.30 7.16 -4.00
C SER A 128 22.48 5.63 -4.04
N ALA A 129 21.86 4.98 -5.01
CA ALA A 129 21.96 3.53 -5.17
C ALA A 129 23.40 3.12 -5.50
N LEU A 130 24.09 3.91 -6.32
CA LEU A 130 25.46 3.61 -6.66
C LEU A 130 26.40 3.78 -5.47
N LYS A 131 26.15 4.77 -4.63
CA LYS A 131 26.95 4.96 -3.42
C LYS A 131 26.84 3.78 -2.48
N ASP A 132 25.64 3.21 -2.37
CA ASP A 132 25.44 2.08 -1.49
C ASP A 132 26.18 0.84 -1.96
N LYS A 133 26.54 0.77 -3.23
CA LYS A 133 27.26 -0.37 -3.78
C LYS A 133 28.77 -0.19 -3.78
N LEU A 134 29.22 1.00 -3.50
CA LEU A 134 30.65 1.29 -3.43
C LEU A 134 31.14 1.20 -2.00
#